data_9c6358e28bb3d24a85a85e6a9633078e
#
_entry.id   9c6358e28bb3d24a85a85e6a9633078e
#
_cell.length_a   1.000
_cell.length_b   1.000
_cell.length_c   1.000
_cell.angle_alpha   90.00
_cell.angle_beta   90.00
_cell.angle_gamma   90.00
#
_symmetry.space_group_name_H-M   'P 1'
#
loop_
_entity.id
_entity.type
_entity.pdbx_description
1 polymer ?
#
loop_
_entity_poly.entity_id
_entity_poly.type
_entity_poly.pdbx_seq_one_letter_code
_entity_poly.pdbx_strand_id
1 'polypeptide(L)'
;MSHDGRRPAILAFDTGTTQVVIASGTPDGEIDGLTTWPAGYRHGELLLRSIARFLGDNNLRRSRLTGIVVGTGPGAFTGLRVGIATAKGLAHALGLPIAGVSTGEAILAAAAASGDVAAGDAAAGRGPVLLLPAGPSDRVIVRRGVAPVLLPGGTEPHLAPGEWLVAVDLENRASEDSVKLGEQARQGMAEALIRFGADRLRDGGDDLASLVPEYVTLPRGVLAATGEMAWSRDRR
;
A
#
# COMPACT_ATOMS: atom_id res chain seq x y z
N MET A 1 -21.94 -18.10 3.31
CA MET A 1 -21.39 -19.22 2.50
C MET A 1 -20.10 -19.65 3.16
N SER A 2 -20.02 -20.91 3.59
CA SER A 2 -18.84 -21.44 4.30
C SER A 2 -17.70 -21.58 3.31
N HIS A 3 -16.69 -20.70 3.37
CA HIS A 3 -15.50 -20.84 2.55
C HIS A 3 -14.79 -22.12 2.97
N ASP A 4 -14.74 -23.10 2.06
CA ASP A 4 -14.02 -24.35 2.27
C ASP A 4 -12.53 -24.03 2.43
N GLY A 5 -11.98 -24.12 3.64
CA GLY A 5 -10.58 -23.85 3.97
C GLY A 5 -9.55 -24.75 3.22
N ARG A 6 -9.96 -25.33 2.10
CA ARG A 6 -9.15 -26.22 1.23
C ARG A 6 -8.61 -25.53 -0.01
N ARG A 7 -9.10 -24.33 -0.39
CA ARG A 7 -8.63 -23.63 -1.60
C ARG A 7 -7.23 -23.02 -1.39
N PRO A 8 -6.39 -22.98 -2.44
CA PRO A 8 -5.16 -22.20 -2.43
C PRO A 8 -5.48 -20.73 -2.16
N ALA A 9 -4.63 -20.05 -1.40
CA ALA A 9 -4.86 -18.66 -1.04
C ALA A 9 -3.57 -17.84 -1.06
N ILE A 10 -3.70 -16.57 -1.40
CA ILE A 10 -2.69 -15.53 -1.25
C ILE A 10 -2.97 -14.78 0.05
N LEU A 11 -1.94 -14.46 0.82
CA LEU A 11 -1.99 -13.54 1.93
C LEU A 11 -1.41 -12.20 1.50
N ALA A 12 -2.19 -11.13 1.57
CA ALA A 12 -1.75 -9.77 1.26
C ALA A 12 -1.85 -8.88 2.49
N PHE A 13 -0.93 -7.94 2.65
CA PHE A 13 -1.06 -6.88 3.66
C PHE A 13 -0.31 -5.61 3.28
N ASP A 14 -0.80 -4.49 3.80
CA ASP A 14 -0.20 -3.17 3.65
C ASP A 14 -0.12 -2.48 5.00
N THR A 15 0.99 -1.78 5.21
CA THR A 15 1.31 -1.02 6.42
C THR A 15 1.81 0.39 6.10
N GLY A 16 1.65 0.82 4.86
CA GLY A 16 2.12 2.10 4.35
C GLY A 16 1.25 3.29 4.71
N THR A 17 0.01 3.07 5.19
CA THR A 17 -0.93 4.12 5.61
C THR A 17 -1.16 4.09 7.12
N THR A 18 -1.97 5.02 7.65
CA THR A 18 -2.39 5.01 9.05
C THR A 18 -3.29 3.82 9.41
N GLN A 19 -3.79 3.10 8.44
CA GLN A 19 -4.48 1.82 8.63
C GLN A 19 -3.62 0.67 8.11
N VAL A 20 -3.53 -0.38 8.89
CA VAL A 20 -3.03 -1.68 8.43
C VAL A 20 -4.16 -2.41 7.73
N VAL A 21 -3.84 -2.99 6.59
CA VAL A 21 -4.74 -3.86 5.83
C VAL A 21 -4.16 -5.27 5.83
N ILE A 22 -4.97 -6.28 6.12
CA ILE A 22 -4.66 -7.69 5.86
C ILE A 22 -5.81 -8.28 5.07
N ALA A 23 -5.48 -8.95 3.98
CA ALA A 23 -6.46 -9.61 3.12
C ALA A 23 -5.99 -11.02 2.74
N SER A 24 -6.94 -11.86 2.42
CA SER A 24 -6.69 -13.13 1.72
C SER A 24 -7.51 -13.16 0.44
N GLY A 25 -6.99 -13.86 -0.54
CA GLY A 25 -7.68 -14.03 -1.81
C GLY A 25 -7.16 -15.23 -2.59
N THR A 26 -7.80 -15.52 -3.69
CA THR A 26 -7.45 -16.63 -4.58
C THR A 26 -6.24 -16.28 -5.46
N PRO A 27 -5.53 -17.29 -6.01
CA PRO A 27 -4.50 -17.05 -7.04
C PRO A 27 -5.02 -16.37 -8.31
N ASP A 28 -6.34 -16.37 -8.52
CA ASP A 28 -6.99 -15.69 -9.64
C ASP A 28 -7.29 -14.20 -9.34
N GLY A 29 -6.98 -13.73 -8.13
CA GLY A 29 -7.09 -12.33 -7.75
C GLY A 29 -8.41 -11.92 -7.12
N GLU A 30 -9.25 -12.88 -6.72
CA GLU A 30 -10.51 -12.63 -6.00
C GLU A 30 -10.25 -12.55 -4.48
N ILE A 31 -10.85 -11.55 -3.82
CA ILE A 31 -10.73 -11.40 -2.37
C ILE A 31 -11.66 -12.37 -1.63
N ASP A 32 -11.13 -13.06 -0.61
CA ASP A 32 -11.88 -13.99 0.25
C ASP A 32 -12.09 -13.46 1.66
N GLY A 33 -11.16 -12.67 2.17
CA GLY A 33 -11.20 -12.13 3.52
C GLY A 33 -10.45 -10.81 3.64
N LEU A 34 -10.91 -9.98 4.58
CA LEU A 34 -10.34 -8.66 4.83
C LEU A 34 -10.45 -8.31 6.31
N THR A 35 -9.40 -7.73 6.86
CA THR A 35 -9.43 -7.01 8.14
C THR A 35 -8.57 -5.77 8.06
N THR A 36 -9.02 -4.70 8.71
CA THR A 36 -8.31 -3.43 8.81
C THR A 36 -8.36 -2.90 10.24
N TRP A 37 -7.32 -2.18 10.65
CA TRP A 37 -7.33 -1.45 11.93
C TRP A 37 -6.39 -0.24 11.88
N PRO A 38 -6.63 0.77 12.74
CA PRO A 38 -5.73 1.90 12.85
C PRO A 38 -4.33 1.44 13.26
N ALA A 39 -3.32 1.90 12.52
CA ALA A 39 -1.95 1.43 12.67
C ALA A 39 -1.31 1.83 14.01
N GLY A 40 -1.51 3.06 14.47
CA GLY A 40 -0.84 3.57 15.66
C GLY A 40 0.68 3.43 15.60
N TYR A 41 1.36 3.53 16.75
CA TYR A 41 2.82 3.38 16.85
C TYR A 41 3.31 1.94 17.10
N ARG A 42 2.40 0.95 17.12
CA ARG A 42 2.70 -0.45 17.52
C ARG A 42 2.64 -1.44 16.36
N HIS A 43 2.90 -1.00 15.14
CA HIS A 43 2.86 -1.83 13.93
C HIS A 43 3.67 -3.13 14.07
N GLY A 44 4.91 -3.01 14.55
CA GLY A 44 5.82 -4.15 14.62
C GLY A 44 5.40 -5.23 15.62
N GLU A 45 4.77 -4.84 16.75
CA GLU A 45 4.35 -5.78 17.78
C GLU A 45 3.05 -6.52 17.40
N LEU A 46 2.17 -5.83 16.66
CA LEU A 46 0.81 -6.33 16.41
C LEU A 46 0.67 -7.08 15.10
N LEU A 47 1.48 -6.77 14.08
CA LEU A 47 1.27 -7.28 12.72
C LEU A 47 1.27 -8.80 12.64
N LEU A 48 2.31 -9.48 13.13
CA LEU A 48 2.36 -10.96 13.09
C LEU A 48 1.23 -11.61 13.89
N ARG A 49 0.90 -11.04 15.07
CA ARG A 49 -0.22 -11.53 15.86
C ARG A 49 -1.56 -11.35 15.15
N SER A 50 -1.74 -10.22 14.48
CA SER A 50 -2.94 -9.92 13.71
C SER A 50 -3.06 -10.81 12.47
N ILE A 51 -1.95 -11.10 11.78
CA ILE A 51 -1.91 -12.08 10.70
C ILE A 51 -2.32 -13.47 11.21
N ALA A 52 -1.75 -13.91 12.33
CA ALA A 52 -2.08 -15.21 12.91
C ALA A 52 -3.56 -15.31 13.30
N ARG A 53 -4.11 -14.24 13.90
CA ARG A 53 -5.54 -14.15 14.23
C ARG A 53 -6.40 -14.15 12.98
N PHE A 54 -6.07 -13.34 11.98
CA PHE A 54 -6.78 -13.27 10.70
C PHE A 54 -6.88 -14.64 10.02
N LEU A 55 -5.75 -15.38 9.97
CA LEU A 55 -5.72 -16.74 9.44
C LEU A 55 -6.66 -17.68 10.23
N GLY A 56 -6.66 -17.57 11.56
CA GLY A 56 -7.55 -18.36 12.42
C GLY A 56 -9.03 -18.03 12.23
N ASP A 57 -9.38 -16.74 12.25
CA ASP A 57 -10.75 -16.23 12.11
C ASP A 57 -11.36 -16.61 10.73
N ASN A 58 -10.54 -16.70 9.69
CA ASN A 58 -10.95 -17.11 8.34
C ASN A 58 -10.75 -18.62 8.06
N ASN A 59 -10.41 -19.42 9.06
CA ASN A 59 -10.11 -20.85 8.91
C ASN A 59 -9.03 -21.15 7.82
N LEU A 60 -8.16 -20.21 7.56
CA LEU A 60 -7.12 -20.30 6.54
C LEU A 60 -5.85 -20.94 7.11
N ARG A 61 -5.59 -22.19 6.73
CA ARG A 61 -4.39 -22.91 7.14
C ARG A 61 -3.17 -22.39 6.40
N ARG A 62 -2.04 -22.24 7.10
CA ARG A 62 -0.75 -21.81 6.51
C ARG A 62 -0.31 -22.69 5.33
N SER A 63 -0.63 -23.98 5.36
CA SER A 63 -0.34 -24.92 4.27
C SER A 63 -1.15 -24.69 2.99
N ARG A 64 -2.10 -23.76 3.01
CA ARG A 64 -2.90 -23.38 1.84
C ARG A 64 -2.41 -22.07 1.21
N LEU A 65 -1.52 -21.36 1.90
CA LEU A 65 -0.90 -20.18 1.33
C LEU A 65 0.00 -20.59 0.16
N THR A 66 -0.17 -19.89 -0.95
CA THR A 66 0.58 -20.09 -2.19
C THR A 66 1.45 -18.89 -2.55
N GLY A 67 1.30 -17.78 -1.83
CA GLY A 67 2.11 -16.58 -2.02
C GLY A 67 1.84 -15.53 -0.95
N ILE A 68 2.81 -14.64 -0.79
CA ILE A 68 2.74 -13.46 0.09
C ILE A 68 2.80 -12.21 -0.75
N VAL A 69 1.88 -11.29 -0.52
CA VAL A 69 1.82 -9.97 -1.17
C VAL A 69 1.99 -8.89 -0.11
N VAL A 70 2.80 -7.88 -0.39
CA VAL A 70 3.03 -6.76 0.52
C VAL A 70 3.01 -5.43 -0.20
N GLY A 71 2.38 -4.43 0.43
CA GLY A 71 2.46 -3.05 -0.03
C GLY A 71 3.88 -2.49 0.09
N THR A 72 4.38 -1.87 -0.98
CA THR A 72 5.74 -1.33 -1.04
C THR A 72 5.80 0.19 -0.87
N GLY A 73 4.67 0.87 -0.84
CA GLY A 73 4.58 2.33 -0.73
C GLY A 73 4.12 3.02 -2.03
N PRO A 74 4.30 4.34 -2.14
CA PRO A 74 4.81 5.21 -1.08
C PRO A 74 3.90 5.28 0.15
N GLY A 75 4.48 5.63 1.31
CA GLY A 75 3.74 5.69 2.58
C GLY A 75 4.63 5.86 3.81
N ALA A 76 4.08 5.55 4.98
CA ALA A 76 4.75 5.69 6.27
C ALA A 76 6.02 4.82 6.35
N PHE A 77 7.17 5.47 6.49
CA PHE A 77 8.50 4.86 6.46
C PHE A 77 8.67 3.65 7.40
N THR A 78 8.27 3.79 8.65
CA THR A 78 8.36 2.71 9.64
C THR A 78 7.40 1.56 9.29
N GLY A 79 6.18 1.91 8.90
CA GLY A 79 5.16 0.94 8.50
C GLY A 79 5.66 0.06 7.35
N LEU A 80 6.10 0.66 6.25
CA LEU A 80 6.60 -0.05 5.08
C LEU A 80 7.72 -1.03 5.41
N ARG A 81 8.68 -0.61 6.25
CA ARG A 81 9.78 -1.50 6.69
C ARG A 81 9.28 -2.69 7.50
N VAL A 82 8.37 -2.45 8.42
CA VAL A 82 7.76 -3.52 9.24
C VAL A 82 7.00 -4.48 8.35
N GLY A 83 6.18 -3.98 7.43
CA GLY A 83 5.43 -4.81 6.49
C GLY A 83 6.35 -5.67 5.63
N ILE A 84 7.28 -5.06 4.92
CA ILE A 84 8.19 -5.78 4.01
C ILE A 84 9.06 -6.78 4.77
N ALA A 85 9.61 -6.42 5.94
CA ALA A 85 10.39 -7.36 6.73
C ALA A 85 9.55 -8.56 7.20
N THR A 86 8.31 -8.32 7.62
CA THR A 86 7.36 -9.39 7.99
C THR A 86 7.03 -10.28 6.79
N ALA A 87 6.77 -9.70 5.61
CA ALA A 87 6.48 -10.45 4.39
C ALA A 87 7.66 -11.35 3.98
N LYS A 88 8.86 -10.79 3.97
CA LYS A 88 10.10 -11.55 3.69
C LYS A 88 10.30 -12.70 4.67
N GLY A 89 10.12 -12.44 5.98
CA GLY A 89 10.23 -13.47 7.01
C GLY A 89 9.21 -14.59 6.82
N LEU A 90 7.96 -14.26 6.52
CA LEU A 90 6.90 -15.25 6.27
C LEU A 90 7.17 -16.03 4.96
N ALA A 91 7.51 -15.35 3.87
CA ALA A 91 7.81 -15.99 2.59
C ALA A 91 8.99 -16.97 2.72
N HIS A 92 10.07 -16.52 3.37
CA HIS A 92 11.24 -17.38 3.63
C HIS A 92 10.90 -18.59 4.51
N ALA A 93 10.23 -18.37 5.64
CA ALA A 93 9.90 -19.42 6.60
C ALA A 93 8.92 -20.47 6.06
N LEU A 94 8.05 -20.08 5.12
CA LEU A 94 7.04 -20.95 4.52
C LEU A 94 7.46 -21.49 3.15
N GLY A 95 8.60 -21.02 2.60
CA GLY A 95 9.05 -21.40 1.26
C GLY A 95 8.10 -20.92 0.16
N LEU A 96 7.49 -19.73 0.33
CA LEU A 96 6.50 -19.19 -0.59
C LEU A 96 7.08 -18.06 -1.45
N PRO A 97 6.60 -17.90 -2.69
CA PRO A 97 6.91 -16.72 -3.48
C PRO A 97 6.34 -15.45 -2.82
N ILE A 98 6.98 -14.32 -3.09
CA ILE A 98 6.59 -13.01 -2.60
C ILE A 98 6.36 -12.04 -3.75
N ALA A 99 5.41 -11.13 -3.61
CA ALA A 99 5.23 -10.02 -4.54
C ALA A 99 5.03 -8.70 -3.79
N GLY A 100 5.74 -7.65 -4.23
CA GLY A 100 5.51 -6.29 -3.81
C GLY A 100 4.48 -5.61 -4.71
N VAL A 101 3.56 -4.87 -4.14
CA VAL A 101 2.58 -4.07 -4.87
C VAL A 101 2.68 -2.64 -4.40
N SER A 102 2.76 -1.68 -5.33
CA SER A 102 2.74 -0.27 -4.93
C SER A 102 1.45 0.07 -4.20
N THR A 103 1.56 0.54 -2.96
CA THR A 103 0.43 1.05 -2.16
C THR A 103 -0.31 2.15 -2.90
N GLY A 104 0.46 3.05 -3.54
CA GLY A 104 -0.11 4.15 -4.33
C GLY A 104 -0.92 3.65 -5.52
N GLU A 105 -0.41 2.70 -6.29
CA GLU A 105 -1.13 2.12 -7.43
C GLU A 105 -2.38 1.34 -6.98
N ALA A 106 -2.33 0.64 -5.85
CA ALA A 106 -3.48 -0.06 -5.30
C ALA A 106 -4.60 0.91 -4.90
N ILE A 107 -4.26 2.03 -4.24
CA ILE A 107 -5.23 3.07 -3.88
C ILE A 107 -5.79 3.77 -5.12
N LEU A 108 -4.94 4.10 -6.11
CA LEU A 108 -5.39 4.71 -7.37
C LEU A 108 -6.34 3.78 -8.15
N ALA A 109 -6.06 2.48 -8.16
CA ALA A 109 -6.94 1.51 -8.80
C ALA A 109 -8.30 1.42 -8.11
N ALA A 110 -8.32 1.43 -6.77
CA ALA A 110 -9.54 1.45 -5.99
C ALA A 110 -10.35 2.75 -6.19
N ALA A 111 -9.67 3.90 -6.23
CA ALA A 111 -10.30 5.19 -6.50
C ALA A 111 -10.94 5.25 -7.90
N ALA A 112 -10.26 4.70 -8.90
CA ALA A 112 -10.80 4.63 -10.25
C ALA A 112 -12.02 3.69 -10.37
N ALA A 113 -12.04 2.61 -9.58
CA ALA A 113 -13.17 1.67 -9.56
C ALA A 113 -14.41 2.23 -8.85
N SER A 114 -14.21 3.13 -7.88
CA SER A 114 -15.30 3.76 -7.11
C SER A 114 -15.89 4.99 -7.82
N GLY A 115 -15.20 5.56 -8.80
CA GLY A 115 -15.65 6.69 -9.60
C GLY A 115 -16.36 6.22 -10.87
N ASP A 116 -17.30 7.01 -11.37
CA ASP A 116 -18.01 6.80 -12.67
C ASP A 116 -17.07 7.04 -13.88
N VAL A 117 -15.83 6.54 -13.80
CA VAL A 117 -14.81 6.78 -14.81
C VAL A 117 -14.80 5.65 -15.82
N ALA A 118 -15.23 5.94 -17.02
CA ALA A 118 -15.12 4.99 -18.14
C ALA A 118 -13.67 4.56 -18.34
N ALA A 119 -13.43 3.29 -18.63
CA ALA A 119 -12.09 2.72 -18.88
C ALA A 119 -11.27 3.49 -19.95
N GLY A 120 -11.95 4.23 -20.84
CA GLY A 120 -11.34 5.10 -21.83
C GLY A 120 -10.69 6.39 -21.27
N ASP A 121 -11.13 6.86 -20.12
CA ASP A 121 -10.61 8.09 -19.52
C ASP A 121 -9.23 7.86 -18.87
N ALA A 122 -8.99 6.69 -18.31
CA ALA A 122 -7.69 6.32 -17.78
C ALA A 122 -6.58 6.28 -18.86
N ALA A 123 -6.93 5.86 -20.07
CA ALA A 123 -6.01 5.86 -21.21
C ALA A 123 -5.71 7.28 -21.75
N ALA A 124 -6.60 8.25 -21.47
CA ALA A 124 -6.45 9.65 -21.85
C ALA A 124 -5.73 10.50 -20.76
N GLY A 125 -5.13 9.88 -19.74
CA GLY A 125 -4.50 10.60 -18.61
C GLY A 125 -5.50 11.24 -17.64
N ARG A 126 -6.78 10.84 -17.71
CA ARG A 126 -7.83 11.30 -16.81
C ARG A 126 -7.98 10.29 -15.69
N GLY A 127 -8.07 10.76 -14.46
CA GLY A 127 -8.21 9.82 -13.36
C GLY A 127 -7.82 10.39 -12.00
N PRO A 128 -7.83 9.54 -10.97
CA PRO A 128 -7.45 9.96 -9.64
C PRO A 128 -5.94 10.26 -9.56
N VAL A 129 -5.62 11.32 -8.84
CA VAL A 129 -4.28 11.72 -8.42
C VAL A 129 -4.22 11.57 -6.91
N LEU A 130 -3.36 10.72 -6.42
CA LEU A 130 -3.26 10.44 -4.99
C LEU A 130 -2.26 11.37 -4.33
N LEU A 131 -2.66 11.90 -3.18
CA LEU A 131 -1.81 12.60 -2.24
C LEU A 131 -1.62 11.77 -0.97
N LEU A 132 -0.38 11.64 -0.53
CA LEU A 132 0.03 10.99 0.71
C LEU A 132 0.93 11.93 1.52
N PRO A 133 0.98 11.81 2.85
CA PRO A 133 1.90 12.59 3.66
C PRO A 133 3.37 12.17 3.44
N ALA A 134 4.27 13.16 3.41
CA ALA A 134 5.72 12.99 3.36
C ALA A 134 6.40 13.76 4.50
N GLY A 135 6.04 13.44 5.73
CA GLY A 135 6.48 14.17 6.91
C GLY A 135 5.46 15.24 7.35
N PRO A 136 5.88 16.23 8.16
CA PRO A 136 4.96 17.16 8.81
C PRO A 136 4.21 18.09 7.85
N SER A 137 4.89 18.58 6.81
CA SER A 137 4.37 19.56 5.86
C SER A 137 4.27 19.07 4.43
N ASP A 138 5.23 18.26 4.00
CA ASP A 138 5.32 17.83 2.61
C ASP A 138 4.33 16.73 2.28
N ARG A 139 4.07 16.54 0.99
CA ARG A 139 3.18 15.52 0.45
C ARG A 139 3.88 14.76 -0.69
N VAL A 140 3.43 13.58 -0.99
CA VAL A 140 3.80 12.84 -2.19
C VAL A 140 2.60 12.84 -3.11
N ILE A 141 2.83 13.19 -4.37
CA ILE A 141 1.84 13.08 -5.44
C ILE A 141 2.13 11.81 -6.24
N VAL A 142 1.11 10.98 -6.43
CA VAL A 142 1.19 9.72 -7.17
C VAL A 142 0.20 9.77 -8.33
N ARG A 143 0.66 9.41 -9.52
CA ARG A 143 -0.15 9.19 -10.72
C ARG A 143 0.12 7.81 -11.26
N ARG A 144 -0.88 7.21 -11.86
CA ARG A 144 -0.76 5.86 -12.42
C ARG A 144 0.39 5.77 -13.44
N GLY A 145 1.27 4.79 -13.26
CA GLY A 145 2.39 4.53 -14.16
C GLY A 145 3.48 5.60 -14.18
N VAL A 146 3.45 6.53 -13.22
CA VAL A 146 4.45 7.61 -13.10
C VAL A 146 5.12 7.51 -11.75
N ALA A 147 6.43 7.70 -11.71
CA ALA A 147 7.17 7.71 -10.44
C ALA A 147 6.59 8.78 -9.49
N PRO A 148 6.39 8.44 -8.21
CA PRO A 148 5.89 9.39 -7.21
C PRO A 148 6.81 10.60 -7.06
N VAL A 149 6.23 11.78 -6.87
CA VAL A 149 6.96 13.05 -6.78
C VAL A 149 6.69 13.73 -5.45
N LEU A 150 7.75 14.24 -4.81
CA LEU A 150 7.63 15.06 -3.61
C LEU A 150 6.99 16.41 -3.95
N LEU A 151 5.97 16.77 -3.20
CA LEU A 151 5.29 18.06 -3.27
C LEU A 151 5.57 18.83 -1.96
N PRO A 152 6.36 19.91 -1.99
CA PRO A 152 6.69 20.69 -0.80
C PRO A 152 5.44 21.26 -0.11
N GLY A 153 5.52 21.44 1.19
CA GLY A 153 4.44 22.04 1.97
C GLY A 153 4.04 23.41 1.43
N GLY A 154 2.74 23.70 1.41
CA GLY A 154 2.19 24.95 0.85
C GLY A 154 2.08 25.00 -0.68
N THR A 155 2.57 23.97 -1.40
CA THR A 155 2.43 23.88 -2.86
C THR A 155 1.12 23.18 -3.21
N GLU A 156 0.26 23.77 -4.00
CA GLU A 156 -0.93 23.10 -4.51
C GLU A 156 -0.59 22.16 -5.68
N PRO A 157 -1.18 20.96 -5.72
CA PRO A 157 -0.96 20.04 -6.84
C PRO A 157 -1.58 20.59 -8.12
N HIS A 158 -0.81 20.60 -9.19
CA HIS A 158 -1.35 20.92 -10.51
C HIS A 158 -2.11 19.69 -11.05
N LEU A 159 -3.38 19.90 -11.41
CA LEU A 159 -4.24 18.87 -12.01
C LEU A 159 -4.45 19.15 -13.48
N ALA A 160 -4.30 18.12 -14.33
CA ALA A 160 -4.68 18.17 -15.71
C ALA A 160 -6.22 18.09 -15.86
N PRO A 161 -6.79 18.52 -17.02
CA PRO A 161 -8.22 18.38 -17.27
C PRO A 161 -8.67 16.91 -17.13
N GLY A 162 -9.65 16.67 -16.25
CA GLY A 162 -10.18 15.32 -15.97
C GLY A 162 -9.44 14.56 -14.86
N GLU A 163 -8.43 15.15 -14.24
CA GLU A 163 -7.86 14.63 -12.98
C GLU A 163 -8.65 15.15 -11.77
N TRP A 164 -8.70 14.33 -10.71
CA TRP A 164 -9.25 14.73 -9.40
C TRP A 164 -8.38 14.21 -8.27
N LEU A 165 -8.40 14.91 -7.13
CA LEU A 165 -7.59 14.56 -5.97
C LEU A 165 -8.24 13.48 -5.11
N VAL A 166 -7.41 12.55 -4.68
CA VAL A 166 -7.68 11.54 -3.66
C VAL A 166 -6.62 11.70 -2.57
N ALA A 167 -7.00 12.03 -1.34
CA ALA A 167 -6.06 12.31 -0.26
C ALA A 167 -6.21 11.28 0.85
N VAL A 168 -5.11 10.58 1.19
CA VAL A 168 -5.09 9.58 2.24
C VAL A 168 -4.14 10.04 3.34
N ASP A 169 -4.60 9.94 4.61
CA ASP A 169 -3.85 10.36 5.81
C ASP A 169 -3.45 11.85 5.80
N LEU A 170 -4.30 12.69 5.22
CA LEU A 170 -4.09 14.14 5.06
C LEU A 170 -5.24 14.97 5.64
N GLU A 171 -5.85 14.52 6.72
CA GLU A 171 -6.85 15.27 7.48
C GLU A 171 -6.27 16.65 7.86
N ASN A 172 -7.01 17.71 7.60
CA ASN A 172 -6.58 19.11 7.76
C ASN A 172 -5.42 19.58 6.85
N ARG A 173 -4.99 18.75 5.87
CA ARG A 173 -3.91 19.08 4.92
C ARG A 173 -4.32 18.91 3.46
N ALA A 174 -5.57 18.55 3.22
CA ALA A 174 -6.22 18.49 1.91
C ALA A 174 -7.70 18.87 2.06
N SER A 175 -8.43 19.05 0.95
CA SER A 175 -9.85 19.34 0.99
C SER A 175 -10.66 18.16 1.58
N GLU A 176 -11.77 18.45 2.26
CA GLU A 176 -12.65 17.43 2.84
C GLU A 176 -13.12 16.42 1.78
N ASP A 177 -13.46 16.89 0.58
CA ASP A 177 -13.89 16.02 -0.52
C ASP A 177 -12.79 15.05 -0.95
N SER A 178 -11.54 15.54 -1.09
CA SER A 178 -10.43 14.67 -1.46
C SER A 178 -10.06 13.65 -0.37
N VAL A 179 -10.19 14.02 0.90
CA VAL A 179 -10.02 13.10 2.04
C VAL A 179 -11.12 12.03 2.04
N LYS A 180 -12.37 12.41 1.83
CA LYS A 180 -13.49 11.46 1.74
C LYS A 180 -13.30 10.47 0.59
N LEU A 181 -12.86 10.93 -0.58
CA LEU A 181 -12.50 10.05 -1.70
C LEU A 181 -11.33 9.13 -1.34
N GLY A 182 -10.35 9.62 -0.58
CA GLY A 182 -9.23 8.84 -0.07
C GLY A 182 -9.65 7.72 0.87
N GLU A 183 -10.59 7.98 1.77
CA GLU A 183 -11.16 6.96 2.66
C GLU A 183 -11.90 5.86 1.88
N GLN A 184 -12.69 6.24 0.88
CA GLN A 184 -13.38 5.28 0.00
C GLN A 184 -12.37 4.43 -0.80
N ALA A 185 -11.35 5.05 -1.39
CA ALA A 185 -10.31 4.35 -2.14
C ALA A 185 -9.51 3.39 -1.25
N ARG A 186 -9.22 3.77 -0.01
CA ARG A 186 -8.54 2.91 0.96
C ARG A 186 -9.34 1.64 1.30
N GLN A 187 -10.68 1.72 1.33
CA GLN A 187 -11.53 0.55 1.53
C GLN A 187 -11.43 -0.48 0.40
N GLY A 188 -11.26 -0.02 -0.85
CA GLY A 188 -11.08 -0.88 -2.02
C GLY A 188 -9.63 -1.35 -2.27
N MET A 189 -8.66 -0.83 -1.50
CA MET A 189 -7.23 -1.13 -1.70
C MET A 189 -6.90 -2.62 -1.58
N ALA A 190 -7.60 -3.35 -0.70
CA ALA A 190 -7.36 -4.76 -0.47
C ALA A 190 -7.60 -5.62 -1.72
N GLU A 191 -8.65 -5.33 -2.49
CA GLU A 191 -8.94 -6.02 -3.75
C GLU A 191 -7.85 -5.76 -4.79
N ALA A 192 -7.37 -4.50 -4.88
CA ALA A 192 -6.29 -4.15 -5.78
C ALA A 192 -4.98 -4.83 -5.39
N LEU A 193 -4.65 -4.91 -4.09
CA LEU A 193 -3.47 -5.64 -3.59
C LEU A 193 -3.53 -7.12 -3.97
N ILE A 194 -4.66 -7.79 -3.75
CA ILE A 194 -4.83 -9.21 -4.10
C ILE A 194 -4.71 -9.39 -5.60
N ARG A 195 -5.41 -8.60 -6.42
CA ARG A 195 -5.40 -8.72 -7.87
C ARG A 195 -4.00 -8.50 -8.46
N PHE A 196 -3.36 -7.38 -8.13
CA PHE A 196 -2.02 -7.07 -8.64
C PHE A 196 -0.97 -8.04 -8.11
N GLY A 197 -1.12 -8.46 -6.85
CA GLY A 197 -0.25 -9.45 -6.25
C GLY A 197 -0.38 -10.82 -6.91
N ALA A 198 -1.60 -11.26 -7.22
CA ALA A 198 -1.85 -12.51 -7.94
C ALA A 198 -1.21 -12.50 -9.33
N ASP A 199 -1.33 -11.38 -10.07
CA ASP A 199 -0.69 -11.22 -11.37
C ASP A 199 0.84 -11.34 -11.24
N ARG A 200 1.44 -10.59 -10.32
CA ARG A 200 2.90 -10.63 -10.10
C ARG A 200 3.40 -11.99 -9.63
N LEU A 201 2.67 -12.69 -8.77
CA LEU A 201 3.02 -14.04 -8.32
C LEU A 201 2.97 -15.05 -9.47
N ARG A 202 2.01 -14.90 -10.41
CA ARG A 202 1.92 -15.71 -11.63
C ARG A 202 3.11 -15.50 -12.57
N ASP A 203 3.62 -14.27 -12.62
CA ASP A 203 4.82 -13.92 -13.40
C ASP A 203 6.14 -14.29 -12.71
N GLY A 204 6.09 -15.00 -11.58
CA GLY A 204 7.25 -15.50 -10.84
C GLY A 204 7.55 -14.78 -9.53
N GLY A 205 6.84 -13.70 -9.23
CA GLY A 205 7.06 -12.90 -8.01
C GLY A 205 8.33 -12.05 -8.03
N ASP A 206 8.70 -11.55 -6.86
CA ASP A 206 9.89 -10.72 -6.67
C ASP A 206 10.99 -11.50 -5.93
N ASP A 207 12.23 -11.10 -6.16
CA ASP A 207 13.35 -11.59 -5.37
C ASP A 207 13.31 -11.01 -3.95
N LEU A 208 13.42 -11.90 -2.96
CA LEU A 208 13.39 -11.53 -1.53
C LEU A 208 14.45 -10.48 -1.16
N ALA A 209 15.64 -10.53 -1.75
CA ALA A 209 16.73 -9.61 -1.42
C ALA A 209 16.43 -8.20 -1.95
N SER A 210 15.95 -8.11 -3.18
CA SER A 210 15.72 -6.85 -3.90
C SER A 210 14.43 -6.13 -3.55
N LEU A 211 13.44 -6.82 -2.92
CA LEU A 211 12.20 -6.19 -2.53
C LEU A 211 12.42 -5.16 -1.41
N VAL A 212 12.27 -3.89 -1.73
CA VAL A 212 12.51 -2.76 -0.83
C VAL A 212 11.35 -1.78 -0.85
N PRO A 213 11.20 -0.92 0.18
CA PRO A 213 10.20 0.14 0.16
C PRO A 213 10.43 1.13 -0.98
N GLU A 214 9.34 1.62 -1.57
CA GLU A 214 9.35 2.73 -2.52
C GLU A 214 9.52 4.06 -1.77
N TYR A 215 10.78 4.52 -1.65
CA TYR A 215 11.09 5.77 -0.97
C TYR A 215 11.01 6.95 -1.94
N VAL A 216 10.15 7.91 -1.64
CA VAL A 216 10.07 9.19 -2.36
C VAL A 216 10.98 10.24 -1.71
N THR A 217 11.24 10.10 -0.41
CA THR A 217 12.16 10.94 0.35
C THR A 217 13.21 10.06 1.01
N LEU A 218 14.46 10.53 1.04
CA LEU A 218 15.49 9.84 1.79
C LEU A 218 15.16 9.86 3.30
N PRO A 219 15.39 8.76 4.02
CA PRO A 219 15.23 8.73 5.46
C PRO A 219 16.07 9.82 6.13
N ARG A 220 15.55 10.45 7.19
CA ARG A 220 16.34 11.39 7.98
C ARG A 220 17.62 10.70 8.47
N GLY A 221 18.76 11.30 8.22
CA GLY A 221 20.09 10.74 8.57
C GLY A 221 20.77 9.90 7.49
N VAL A 222 20.19 9.76 6.31
CA VAL A 222 20.88 9.21 5.13
C VAL A 222 21.64 10.33 4.44
N LEU A 223 22.91 10.08 4.08
CA LEU A 223 23.74 10.99 3.26
C LEU A 223 23.00 11.23 1.92
N ALA A 224 22.72 12.49 1.63
CA ALA A 224 22.41 12.87 0.26
C ALA A 224 23.59 12.47 -0.64
N ALA A 225 23.36 12.24 -1.93
CA ALA A 225 24.41 11.88 -2.90
C ALA A 225 25.58 12.88 -2.94
N THR A 226 25.43 14.05 -2.33
CA THR A 226 26.44 15.12 -2.14
C THR A 226 27.31 14.94 -0.89
N GLY A 227 27.12 13.90 -0.08
CA GLY A 227 27.94 13.65 1.11
C GLY A 227 27.56 14.43 2.37
N GLU A 228 26.53 15.27 2.34
CA GLU A 228 26.06 16.01 3.51
C GLU A 228 24.96 15.25 4.27
N MET A 229 25.16 15.06 5.60
CA MET A 229 24.12 14.52 6.46
C MET A 229 23.08 15.59 6.79
N ALA A 230 21.86 15.41 6.31
CA ALA A 230 20.74 16.26 6.69
C ALA A 230 20.26 15.89 8.11
N TRP A 231 20.80 16.55 9.12
CA TRP A 231 20.26 16.49 10.47
C TRP A 231 19.06 17.45 10.57
N SER A 232 17.92 16.94 10.99
CA SER A 232 16.77 17.81 11.31
C SER A 232 17.17 18.72 12.48
N ARG A 233 17.20 20.02 12.21
CA ARG A 233 17.37 21.09 13.22
C ARG A 233 16.05 21.45 13.91
N ASP A 234 15.10 20.56 14.03
CA ASP A 234 13.94 20.81 14.85
C ASP A 234 14.22 20.36 16.29
N ARG A 235 14.69 21.31 17.04
CA ARG A 235 14.58 21.30 18.51
C ARG A 235 13.21 21.89 18.87
N ARG A 236 12.34 21.05 19.44
CA ARG A 236 11.20 21.30 20.34
C ARG A 236 10.18 22.36 19.92
#